data_acab6a50d7ab6e919ef3eb79133708b9
#
_entry.id   acab6a50d7ab6e919ef3eb79133708b9
#
_cell.length_a   1.000
_cell.length_b   1.000
_cell.length_c   1.000
_cell.angle_alpha   90.00
_cell.angle_beta   90.00
_cell.angle_gamma   90.00
#
_symmetry.space_group_name_H-M   'P 1'
#
loop_
_entity.id
_entity.type
_entity.pdbx_description
1 polymer ?
#
loop_
_entity_poly.entity_id
_entity_poly.type
_entity_poly.pdbx_seq_one_letter_code
_entity_poly.pdbx_strand_id
1 'polypeptide(L)'
;MKVTSEQQNFSELLSEIPSGIVELSILTLAKAKTKFDKTISDTVLVAFADHLNAAIIREKDNITIKNFLLWDIKRFFPEEFALCLETLQKVQEKLNISLPEDEAGFLAMHIVNGTLGSGHEYATELTKLMEEILTTLKYTLQVNFNEQDIYFQRFITHLKFFTERILSNTKSDESTDEDLFLLITRKYPRAYIGTKKSVSFLNRQVRTKFLKMNKYI
;
A
#
# COMPACT_ATOMS: atom_id res chain seq x y z
N MET A 1 2.93 -37.26 3.07
CA MET A 1 2.88 -35.91 3.67
C MET A 1 1.41 -35.59 3.94
N LYS A 2 1.04 -35.33 5.20
CA LYS A 2 -0.34 -34.88 5.50
C LYS A 2 -0.47 -33.43 5.08
N VAL A 3 -1.31 -33.17 4.08
CA VAL A 3 -1.72 -31.80 3.71
C VAL A 3 -2.46 -31.21 4.90
N THR A 4 -2.05 -30.05 5.37
CA THR A 4 -2.72 -29.39 6.50
C THR A 4 -4.10 -28.91 6.06
N SER A 5 -5.06 -28.78 6.98
CA SER A 5 -6.42 -28.32 6.67
C SER A 5 -6.44 -26.95 5.96
N GLU A 6 -5.48 -26.09 6.27
CA GLU A 6 -5.30 -24.80 5.58
C GLU A 6 -4.91 -24.96 4.11
N GLN A 7 -3.99 -25.87 3.80
CA GLN A 7 -3.58 -26.13 2.42
C GLN A 7 -4.71 -26.75 1.56
N GLN A 8 -5.59 -27.53 2.18
CA GLN A 8 -6.79 -28.05 1.52
C GLN A 8 -7.77 -26.93 1.19
N ASN A 9 -8.04 -26.02 2.11
CA ASN A 9 -8.91 -24.87 1.89
C ASN A 9 -8.37 -23.94 0.77
N PHE A 10 -7.06 -23.71 0.72
CA PHE A 10 -6.43 -22.91 -0.35
C PHE A 10 -6.58 -23.57 -1.73
N SER A 11 -6.37 -24.88 -1.80
CA SER A 11 -6.50 -25.61 -3.05
C SER A 11 -7.95 -25.61 -3.56
N GLU A 12 -8.93 -25.72 -2.68
CA GLU A 12 -10.35 -25.65 -3.02
C GLU A 12 -10.73 -24.27 -3.55
N LEU A 13 -10.35 -23.19 -2.87
CA LEU A 13 -10.63 -21.82 -3.31
C LEU A 13 -10.03 -21.50 -4.68
N LEU A 14 -8.79 -21.92 -4.94
CA LEU A 14 -8.15 -21.74 -6.24
C LEU A 14 -8.76 -22.60 -7.34
N SER A 15 -9.38 -23.75 -7.01
CA SER A 15 -10.01 -24.62 -7.98
C SER A 15 -11.30 -24.04 -8.61
N GLU A 16 -11.93 -23.08 -7.94
CA GLU A 16 -13.10 -22.36 -8.45
C GLU A 16 -12.73 -21.25 -9.46
N ILE A 17 -11.45 -20.86 -9.51
CA ILE A 17 -10.94 -19.80 -10.37
C ILE A 17 -10.38 -20.43 -11.67
N PRO A 18 -10.68 -19.88 -12.85
CA PRO A 18 -10.11 -20.35 -14.11
C PRO A 18 -8.58 -20.43 -14.07
N SER A 19 -8.01 -21.56 -14.49
CA SER A 19 -6.57 -21.85 -14.37
C SER A 19 -5.67 -20.77 -15.01
N GLY A 20 -6.09 -20.17 -16.12
CA GLY A 20 -5.34 -19.07 -16.76
C GLY A 20 -5.25 -17.80 -15.90
N ILE A 21 -6.25 -17.54 -15.05
CA ILE A 21 -6.24 -16.40 -14.09
C ILE A 21 -5.31 -16.73 -12.93
N VAL A 22 -5.36 -17.96 -12.40
CA VAL A 22 -4.46 -18.42 -11.35
C VAL A 22 -3.01 -18.35 -11.83
N GLU A 23 -2.72 -18.84 -13.04
CA GLU A 23 -1.37 -18.78 -13.63
C GLU A 23 -0.87 -17.34 -13.76
N LEU A 24 -1.70 -16.43 -14.28
CA LEU A 24 -1.35 -15.02 -14.41
C LEU A 24 -1.06 -14.38 -13.04
N SER A 25 -1.85 -14.72 -12.03
CA SER A 25 -1.66 -14.26 -10.65
C SER A 25 -0.35 -14.76 -10.06
N ILE A 26 -0.02 -16.05 -10.25
CA ILE A 26 1.27 -16.63 -9.83
C ILE A 26 2.43 -15.90 -10.49
N LEU A 27 2.38 -15.68 -11.81
CA LEU A 27 3.43 -14.98 -12.54
C LEU A 27 3.61 -13.53 -12.06
N THR A 28 2.51 -12.83 -11.79
CA THR A 28 2.55 -11.45 -11.28
C THR A 28 3.18 -11.40 -9.91
N LEU A 29 2.75 -12.27 -8.99
CA LEU A 29 3.28 -12.29 -7.63
C LEU A 29 4.73 -12.80 -7.56
N ALA A 30 5.15 -13.69 -8.45
CA ALA A 30 6.54 -14.10 -8.59
C ALA A 30 7.43 -12.92 -9.03
N LYS A 31 6.96 -12.11 -9.99
CA LYS A 31 7.64 -10.85 -10.35
C LYS A 31 7.71 -9.87 -9.16
N ALA A 32 6.61 -9.73 -8.41
CA ALA A 32 6.57 -8.87 -7.23
C ALA A 32 7.60 -9.32 -6.17
N LYS A 33 7.66 -10.62 -5.87
CA LYS A 33 8.65 -11.19 -4.93
C LYS A 33 10.08 -10.82 -5.32
N THR A 34 10.42 -11.00 -6.60
CA THR A 34 11.77 -10.71 -7.10
C THR A 34 12.05 -9.21 -7.12
N LYS A 35 11.09 -8.40 -7.59
CA LYS A 35 11.28 -6.95 -7.76
C LYS A 35 11.42 -6.22 -6.44
N PHE A 36 10.64 -6.61 -5.43
CA PHE A 36 10.57 -5.93 -4.14
C PHE A 36 11.46 -6.58 -3.06
N ASP A 37 12.12 -7.70 -3.39
CA ASP A 37 12.90 -8.50 -2.43
C ASP A 37 12.10 -8.80 -1.14
N LYS A 38 10.84 -9.21 -1.32
CA LYS A 38 9.86 -9.45 -0.24
C LYS A 38 9.26 -10.84 -0.34
N THR A 39 8.99 -11.44 0.81
CA THR A 39 8.16 -12.64 0.88
C THR A 39 6.69 -12.26 0.74
N ILE A 40 5.96 -12.97 -0.12
CA ILE A 40 4.52 -12.81 -0.30
C ILE A 40 3.88 -14.15 0.08
N SER A 41 2.93 -14.13 1.01
CA SER A 41 2.27 -15.35 1.49
C SER A 41 1.30 -15.95 0.46
N ASP A 42 0.99 -17.23 0.61
CA ASP A 42 0.03 -17.91 -0.28
C ASP A 42 -1.40 -17.36 -0.15
N THR A 43 -1.74 -16.76 1.01
CA THR A 43 -3.01 -16.05 1.20
C THR A 43 -3.20 -14.90 0.25
N VAL A 44 -2.11 -14.19 -0.10
CA VAL A 44 -2.13 -13.10 -1.07
C VAL A 44 -2.42 -13.62 -2.48
N LEU A 45 -1.91 -14.81 -2.82
CA LEU A 45 -2.21 -15.42 -4.13
C LEU A 45 -3.70 -15.66 -4.28
N VAL A 46 -4.36 -16.22 -3.27
CA VAL A 46 -5.81 -16.48 -3.32
C VAL A 46 -6.57 -15.15 -3.44
N ALA A 47 -6.27 -14.18 -2.59
CA ALA A 47 -6.95 -12.89 -2.61
C ALA A 47 -6.72 -12.12 -3.93
N PHE A 48 -5.53 -12.19 -4.49
CA PHE A 48 -5.19 -11.55 -5.76
C PHE A 48 -5.92 -12.24 -6.94
N ALA A 49 -5.89 -13.57 -6.99
CA ALA A 49 -6.53 -14.34 -8.05
C ALA A 49 -8.07 -14.21 -8.01
N ASP A 50 -8.66 -14.25 -6.81
CA ASP A 50 -10.09 -14.06 -6.60
C ASP A 50 -10.51 -12.65 -7.05
N HIS A 51 -9.78 -11.60 -6.62
CA HIS A 51 -10.06 -10.24 -7.05
C HIS A 51 -9.96 -10.07 -8.57
N LEU A 52 -8.90 -10.62 -9.20
CA LEU A 52 -8.72 -10.55 -10.64
C LEU A 52 -9.86 -11.28 -11.39
N ASN A 53 -10.28 -12.45 -10.90
CA ASN A 53 -11.42 -13.19 -11.45
C ASN A 53 -12.72 -12.40 -11.32
N ALA A 54 -12.99 -11.84 -10.14
CA ALA A 54 -14.15 -11.01 -9.88
C ALA A 54 -14.18 -9.74 -10.75
N ALA A 55 -13.02 -9.11 -10.99
CA ALA A 55 -12.88 -7.96 -11.89
C ALA A 55 -13.26 -8.33 -13.33
N ILE A 56 -12.81 -9.48 -13.82
CA ILE A 56 -13.14 -9.99 -15.14
C ILE A 56 -14.64 -10.29 -15.28
N ILE A 57 -15.26 -10.86 -14.24
CA ILE A 57 -16.70 -11.12 -14.23
C ILE A 57 -17.48 -9.80 -14.26
N ARG A 58 -17.11 -8.83 -13.41
CA ARG A 58 -17.74 -7.50 -13.37
C ARG A 58 -17.68 -6.78 -14.72
N GLU A 59 -16.52 -6.84 -15.38
CA GLU A 59 -16.35 -6.20 -16.69
C GLU A 59 -17.28 -6.83 -17.74
N LYS A 60 -17.46 -8.14 -17.74
CA LYS A 60 -18.43 -8.84 -18.62
C LYS A 60 -19.87 -8.42 -18.35
N ASP A 61 -20.18 -8.12 -17.09
CA ASP A 61 -21.51 -7.67 -16.65
C ASP A 61 -21.67 -6.14 -16.75
N ASN A 62 -20.68 -5.41 -17.30
CA ASN A 62 -20.64 -3.95 -17.38
C ASN A 62 -20.75 -3.26 -16.02
N ILE A 63 -20.22 -3.86 -14.96
CA ILE A 63 -20.20 -3.32 -13.61
C ILE A 63 -18.82 -2.70 -13.35
N THR A 64 -18.76 -1.39 -13.16
CA THR A 64 -17.52 -0.67 -12.86
C THR A 64 -17.47 -0.28 -11.38
N ILE A 65 -16.36 -0.59 -10.70
CA ILE A 65 -16.09 -0.15 -9.33
C ILE A 65 -15.00 0.92 -9.38
N LYS A 66 -15.23 2.03 -8.64
CA LYS A 66 -14.24 3.11 -8.51
C LYS A 66 -13.34 2.90 -7.32
N ASN A 67 -12.03 3.07 -7.54
CA ASN A 67 -11.05 3.06 -6.47
C ASN A 67 -10.79 4.49 -5.99
N PHE A 68 -11.37 4.85 -4.85
CA PHE A 68 -11.23 6.20 -4.28
C PHE A 68 -9.81 6.53 -3.84
N LEU A 69 -8.93 5.51 -3.69
CA LEU A 69 -7.53 5.67 -3.34
C LEU A 69 -6.60 5.58 -4.56
N LEU A 70 -7.14 5.52 -5.78
CA LEU A 70 -6.34 5.30 -6.99
C LEU A 70 -5.19 6.31 -7.14
N TRP A 71 -5.46 7.59 -6.88
CA TRP A 71 -4.45 8.65 -6.93
C TRP A 71 -3.31 8.43 -5.92
N ASP A 72 -3.68 8.09 -4.70
CA ASP A 72 -2.72 7.86 -3.62
C ASP A 72 -1.91 6.59 -3.86
N ILE A 73 -2.54 5.54 -4.39
CA ILE A 73 -1.86 4.30 -4.76
C ILE A 73 -0.81 4.57 -5.84
N LYS A 74 -1.17 5.29 -6.91
CA LYS A 74 -0.23 5.69 -7.96
C LYS A 74 0.96 6.48 -7.42
N ARG A 75 0.72 7.32 -6.44
CA ARG A 75 1.71 8.21 -5.84
C ARG A 75 2.63 7.50 -4.86
N PHE A 76 2.08 6.63 -4.01
CA PHE A 76 2.81 6.01 -2.90
C PHE A 76 3.35 4.63 -3.23
N PHE A 77 2.73 3.93 -4.18
CA PHE A 77 3.06 2.58 -4.61
C PHE A 77 3.17 2.48 -6.15
N PRO A 78 3.96 3.39 -6.78
CA PRO A 78 4.01 3.46 -8.25
C PRO A 78 4.52 2.18 -8.90
N GLU A 79 5.40 1.44 -8.23
CA GLU A 79 5.99 0.21 -8.78
C GLU A 79 5.04 -0.98 -8.70
N GLU A 80 4.32 -1.12 -7.58
CA GLU A 80 3.28 -2.13 -7.39
C GLU A 80 2.11 -1.86 -8.36
N PHE A 81 1.74 -0.60 -8.53
CA PHE A 81 0.72 -0.18 -9.48
C PHE A 81 1.12 -0.47 -10.92
N ALA A 82 2.35 -0.12 -11.33
CA ALA A 82 2.85 -0.42 -12.67
C ALA A 82 2.86 -1.92 -12.99
N LEU A 83 3.24 -2.77 -12.01
CA LEU A 83 3.20 -4.22 -12.15
C LEU A 83 1.77 -4.73 -12.38
N CYS A 84 0.79 -4.14 -11.69
CA CYS A 84 -0.62 -4.50 -11.86
C CYS A 84 -1.19 -4.00 -13.20
N LEU A 85 -0.75 -2.85 -13.71
CA LEU A 85 -1.08 -2.41 -15.07
C LEU A 85 -0.58 -3.41 -16.13
N GLU A 86 0.66 -3.91 -15.99
CA GLU A 86 1.16 -4.97 -16.87
C GLU A 86 0.29 -6.24 -16.79
N THR A 87 -0.27 -6.53 -15.62
CA THR A 87 -1.18 -7.67 -15.44
C THR A 87 -2.50 -7.45 -16.16
N LEU A 88 -3.10 -6.25 -16.08
CA LEU A 88 -4.31 -5.91 -16.83
C LEU A 88 -4.07 -5.97 -18.35
N GLN A 89 -2.91 -5.52 -18.81
CA GLN A 89 -2.54 -5.63 -20.22
C GLN A 89 -2.50 -7.09 -20.67
N LYS A 90 -1.95 -8.00 -19.87
CA LYS A 90 -1.96 -9.45 -20.18
C LYS A 90 -3.35 -10.06 -20.18
N VAL A 91 -4.27 -9.57 -19.34
CA VAL A 91 -5.68 -9.96 -19.40
C VAL A 91 -6.27 -9.53 -20.75
N GLN A 92 -6.02 -8.30 -21.18
CA GLN A 92 -6.46 -7.82 -22.49
C GLN A 92 -5.90 -8.67 -23.63
N GLU A 93 -4.61 -9.00 -23.61
CA GLU A 93 -3.95 -9.81 -24.64
C GLU A 93 -4.46 -11.26 -24.71
N LYS A 94 -4.68 -11.89 -23.54
CA LYS A 94 -5.06 -13.31 -23.48
C LYS A 94 -6.57 -13.56 -23.57
N LEU A 95 -7.38 -12.66 -23.00
CA LEU A 95 -8.82 -12.84 -22.86
C LEU A 95 -9.65 -11.86 -23.68
N ASN A 96 -9.01 -10.86 -24.32
CA ASN A 96 -9.66 -9.76 -25.03
C ASN A 96 -10.66 -8.97 -24.14
N ILE A 97 -10.32 -8.80 -22.85
CA ILE A 97 -11.10 -8.07 -21.85
C ILE A 97 -10.28 -6.89 -21.36
N SER A 98 -10.82 -5.66 -21.50
CA SER A 98 -10.17 -4.44 -21.07
C SER A 98 -10.67 -4.07 -19.66
N LEU A 99 -9.84 -4.29 -18.66
CA LEU A 99 -10.17 -3.90 -17.29
C LEU A 99 -9.84 -2.42 -17.03
N PRO A 100 -10.67 -1.69 -16.25
CA PRO A 100 -10.38 -0.32 -15.90
C PRO A 100 -9.14 -0.21 -14.99
N GLU A 101 -8.47 0.93 -15.05
CA GLU A 101 -7.26 1.23 -14.28
C GLU A 101 -7.47 1.15 -12.75
N ASP A 102 -8.69 1.38 -12.30
CA ASP A 102 -9.12 1.21 -10.92
C ASP A 102 -8.78 -0.20 -10.38
N GLU A 103 -8.91 -1.23 -11.23
CA GLU A 103 -8.60 -2.62 -10.86
C GLU A 103 -7.10 -2.84 -10.64
N ALA A 104 -6.23 -2.15 -11.38
CA ALA A 104 -4.79 -2.17 -11.09
C ALA A 104 -4.49 -1.60 -9.71
N GLY A 105 -5.21 -0.58 -9.29
CA GLY A 105 -5.12 -0.02 -7.93
C GLY A 105 -5.51 -1.03 -6.85
N PHE A 106 -6.63 -1.72 -7.01
CA PHE A 106 -7.04 -2.76 -6.05
C PHE A 106 -6.04 -3.92 -5.99
N LEU A 107 -5.57 -4.40 -7.14
CA LEU A 107 -4.57 -5.46 -7.21
C LEU A 107 -3.23 -5.04 -6.58
N ALA A 108 -2.80 -3.78 -6.77
CA ALA A 108 -1.59 -3.25 -6.15
C ALA A 108 -1.70 -3.27 -4.62
N MET A 109 -2.87 -2.97 -4.05
CA MET A 109 -3.10 -3.04 -2.60
C MET A 109 -2.95 -4.45 -2.05
N HIS A 110 -3.34 -5.50 -2.80
CA HIS A 110 -3.07 -6.89 -2.40
C HIS A 110 -1.57 -7.19 -2.32
N ILE A 111 -0.78 -6.68 -3.27
CA ILE A 111 0.68 -6.84 -3.26
C ILE A 111 1.27 -6.10 -2.05
N VAL A 112 0.88 -4.84 -1.84
CA VAL A 112 1.38 -4.02 -0.73
C VAL A 112 1.07 -4.67 0.62
N ASN A 113 -0.17 -5.13 0.83
CA ASN A 113 -0.56 -5.86 2.05
C ASN A 113 0.28 -7.13 2.25
N GLY A 114 0.54 -7.85 1.16
CA GLY A 114 1.31 -9.09 1.20
C GLY A 114 2.80 -8.89 1.48
N THR A 115 3.36 -7.76 1.08
CA THR A 115 4.79 -7.45 1.29
C THR A 115 5.08 -6.85 2.67
N LEU A 116 4.11 -6.25 3.31
CA LEU A 116 4.26 -5.58 4.61
C LEU A 116 3.93 -6.48 5.81
N GLY A 117 3.47 -7.71 5.58
CA GLY A 117 3.25 -8.73 6.62
C GLY A 117 2.11 -8.44 7.60
N SER A 118 1.30 -7.46 7.34
CA SER A 118 0.20 -7.00 8.19
C SER A 118 -1.12 -7.03 7.42
N GLY A 119 -2.21 -7.46 8.06
CA GLY A 119 -3.51 -7.78 7.48
C GLY A 119 -4.09 -6.83 6.43
N HIS A 120 -5.21 -7.18 5.85
CA HIS A 120 -5.85 -6.51 4.67
C HIS A 120 -6.05 -4.98 4.77
N GLU A 121 -6.01 -4.39 5.97
CA GLU A 121 -6.24 -2.95 6.15
C GLU A 121 -4.96 -2.11 6.17
N TYR A 122 -3.79 -2.74 6.29
CA TYR A 122 -2.53 -2.02 6.53
C TYR A 122 -2.16 -1.05 5.40
N ALA A 123 -2.22 -1.47 4.16
CA ALA A 123 -1.91 -0.60 3.03
C ALA A 123 -2.88 0.59 2.94
N THR A 124 -4.15 0.37 3.26
CA THR A 124 -5.16 1.44 3.31
C THR A 124 -4.86 2.42 4.45
N GLU A 125 -4.48 1.92 5.63
CA GLU A 125 -4.08 2.76 6.76
C GLU A 125 -2.81 3.56 6.45
N LEU A 126 -1.81 2.92 5.84
CA LEU A 126 -0.56 3.55 5.43
C LEU A 126 -0.83 4.70 4.45
N THR A 127 -1.62 4.43 3.40
CA THR A 127 -2.00 5.42 2.40
C THR A 127 -2.72 6.61 3.02
N LYS A 128 -3.71 6.37 3.87
CA LYS A 128 -4.45 7.43 4.57
C LYS A 128 -3.53 8.26 5.46
N LEU A 129 -2.65 7.62 6.22
CA LEU A 129 -1.75 8.31 7.13
C LEU A 129 -0.74 9.18 6.38
N MET A 130 -0.21 8.70 5.26
CA MET A 130 0.67 9.47 4.38
C MET A 130 -0.04 10.71 3.83
N GLU A 131 -1.28 10.55 3.33
CA GLU A 131 -2.07 11.66 2.78
C GLU A 131 -2.40 12.71 3.85
N GLU A 132 -2.75 12.29 5.06
CA GLU A 132 -3.02 13.19 6.19
C GLU A 132 -1.78 14.00 6.58
N ILE A 133 -0.58 13.38 6.58
CA ILE A 133 0.68 14.08 6.83
C ILE A 133 0.97 15.09 5.72
N LEU A 134 0.83 14.70 4.46
CA LEU A 134 1.06 15.58 3.31
C LEU A 134 0.12 16.78 3.32
N THR A 135 -1.16 16.53 3.59
CA THR A 135 -2.17 17.57 3.73
C THR A 135 -1.82 18.53 4.86
N THR A 136 -1.42 18.02 6.02
CA THR A 136 -0.97 18.83 7.17
C THR A 136 0.23 19.69 6.79
N LEU A 137 1.22 19.13 6.09
CA LEU A 137 2.41 19.88 5.66
C LEU A 137 2.06 20.93 4.62
N LYS A 138 1.24 20.59 3.61
CA LYS A 138 0.77 21.53 2.58
C LYS A 138 0.13 22.78 3.19
N TYR A 139 -0.82 22.59 4.08
CA TYR A 139 -1.52 23.71 4.75
C TYR A 139 -0.63 24.46 5.75
N THR A 140 0.22 23.75 6.51
CA THR A 140 1.09 24.38 7.50
C THR A 140 2.18 25.23 6.86
N LEU A 141 2.78 24.72 5.79
CA LEU A 141 3.90 25.37 5.11
C LEU A 141 3.45 26.29 3.97
N GLN A 142 2.16 26.23 3.61
CA GLN A 142 1.59 26.94 2.47
C GLN A 142 2.38 26.65 1.18
N VAL A 143 2.69 25.38 0.92
CA VAL A 143 3.43 24.92 -0.25
C VAL A 143 2.53 24.05 -1.13
N ASN A 144 2.77 24.11 -2.43
CA ASN A 144 2.28 23.13 -3.37
C ASN A 144 3.43 22.21 -3.74
N PHE A 145 3.23 20.91 -3.56
CA PHE A 145 4.22 19.92 -3.96
C PHE A 145 4.19 19.71 -5.47
N ASN A 146 5.36 19.72 -6.09
CA ASN A 146 5.50 19.29 -7.48
C ASN A 146 5.82 17.78 -7.49
N GLU A 147 4.87 16.98 -7.91
CA GLU A 147 4.99 15.51 -7.91
C GLU A 147 6.05 14.98 -8.87
N GLN A 148 6.46 15.77 -9.86
CA GLN A 148 7.54 15.43 -10.79
C GLN A 148 8.93 15.79 -10.25
N ASP A 149 9.00 16.49 -9.11
CA ASP A 149 10.28 16.89 -8.52
C ASP A 149 10.96 15.70 -7.84
N ILE A 150 12.25 15.49 -8.15
CA ILE A 150 13.06 14.42 -7.53
C ILE A 150 13.16 14.55 -6.01
N TYR A 151 13.14 15.78 -5.48
CA TYR A 151 13.14 16.00 -4.02
C TYR A 151 11.82 15.60 -3.40
N PHE A 152 10.71 15.82 -4.09
CA PHE A 152 9.40 15.36 -3.64
C PHE A 152 9.32 13.82 -3.66
N GLN A 153 9.81 13.17 -4.72
CA GLN A 153 9.84 11.71 -4.80
C GLN A 153 10.68 11.09 -3.65
N ARG A 154 11.83 11.66 -3.34
CA ARG A 154 12.64 11.26 -2.19
C ARG A 154 11.89 11.45 -0.87
N PHE A 155 11.22 12.60 -0.73
CA PHE A 155 10.43 12.87 0.47
C PHE A 155 9.30 11.85 0.66
N ILE A 156 8.57 11.50 -0.40
CA ILE A 156 7.53 10.45 -0.37
C ILE A 156 8.11 9.11 0.06
N THR A 157 9.26 8.73 -0.47
CA THR A 157 9.94 7.48 -0.07
C THR A 157 10.27 7.48 1.43
N HIS A 158 10.85 8.56 1.95
CA HIS A 158 11.12 8.68 3.39
C HIS A 158 9.85 8.72 4.23
N LEU A 159 8.80 9.39 3.76
CA LEU A 159 7.50 9.44 4.43
C LEU A 159 6.88 8.05 4.51
N LYS A 160 6.96 7.24 3.46
CA LYS A 160 6.50 5.86 3.44
C LYS A 160 7.18 5.04 4.54
N PHE A 161 8.52 5.01 4.58
CA PHE A 161 9.27 4.29 5.61
C PHE A 161 9.00 4.81 7.03
N PHE A 162 8.78 6.10 7.18
CA PHE A 162 8.42 6.69 8.46
C PHE A 162 7.05 6.23 8.95
N THR A 163 6.03 6.25 8.07
CA THR A 163 4.68 5.80 8.39
C THR A 163 4.61 4.29 8.62
N GLU A 164 5.37 3.49 7.87
CA GLU A 164 5.53 2.05 8.11
C GLU A 164 6.03 1.77 9.53
N ARG A 165 7.06 2.48 9.99
CA ARG A 165 7.58 2.34 11.36
C ARG A 165 6.55 2.71 12.42
N ILE A 166 5.76 3.76 12.19
CA ILE A 166 4.69 4.16 13.12
C ILE A 166 3.63 3.07 13.22
N LEU A 167 3.17 2.54 12.08
CA LEU A 167 2.12 1.53 12.07
C LEU A 167 2.59 0.18 12.61
N SER A 168 3.85 -0.20 12.36
CA SER A 168 4.44 -1.43 12.88
C SER A 168 4.88 -1.33 14.35
N ASN A 169 4.77 -0.14 14.97
CA ASN A 169 5.25 0.15 16.33
C ASN A 169 6.73 -0.24 16.54
N THR A 170 7.53 -0.18 15.49
CA THR A 170 8.96 -0.48 15.55
C THR A 170 9.68 0.73 16.14
N LYS A 171 10.25 0.56 17.34
CA LYS A 171 11.10 1.57 17.96
C LYS A 171 12.37 1.69 17.13
N SER A 172 12.73 2.90 16.70
CA SER A 172 14.09 3.17 16.23
C SER A 172 15.03 3.20 17.43
N ASP A 173 16.23 2.60 17.30
CA ASP A 173 17.32 2.86 18.23
C ASP A 173 17.68 4.34 18.13
N GLU A 174 17.20 5.12 19.08
CA GLU A 174 17.40 6.55 19.11
C GLU A 174 18.77 6.86 19.71
N SER A 175 19.78 6.94 18.87
CA SER A 175 20.87 7.88 19.10
C SER A 175 20.47 9.21 18.44
N THR A 176 19.73 10.04 19.14
CA THR A 176 19.42 11.38 18.65
C THR A 176 20.69 12.20 18.77
N ASP A 177 21.29 12.56 17.65
CA ASP A 177 22.35 13.55 17.59
C ASP A 177 21.72 14.93 17.88
N GLU A 178 21.74 15.34 19.16
CA GLU A 178 21.17 16.59 19.61
C GLU A 178 21.73 17.82 18.89
N ASP A 179 23.03 17.78 18.56
CA ASP A 179 23.71 18.88 17.87
C ASP A 179 23.19 19.00 16.42
N LEU A 180 23.02 17.87 15.74
CA LEU A 180 22.43 17.84 14.40
C LEU A 180 20.99 18.30 14.43
N PHE A 181 20.19 17.88 15.41
CA PHE A 181 18.81 18.31 15.58
C PHE A 181 18.71 19.82 15.79
N LEU A 182 19.53 20.40 16.66
CA LEU A 182 19.58 21.83 16.90
C LEU A 182 20.02 22.61 15.66
N LEU A 183 21.00 22.09 14.91
CA LEU A 183 21.46 22.70 13.66
C LEU A 183 20.31 22.74 12.62
N ILE A 184 19.60 21.63 12.42
CA ILE A 184 18.50 21.53 11.46
C ILE A 184 17.34 22.45 11.85
N THR A 185 16.96 22.50 13.12
CA THR A 185 15.87 23.35 13.60
C THR A 185 16.16 24.85 13.42
N ARG A 186 17.43 25.24 13.60
CA ARG A 186 17.88 26.64 13.35
C ARG A 186 17.93 26.97 11.86
N LYS A 187 18.43 26.05 11.05
CA LYS A 187 18.61 26.26 9.61
C LYS A 187 17.29 26.21 8.82
N TYR A 188 16.35 25.35 9.27
CA TYR A 188 15.08 25.11 8.57
C TYR A 188 13.87 25.23 9.51
N PRO A 189 13.62 26.44 10.12
CA PRO A 189 12.57 26.62 11.14
C PRO A 189 11.16 26.31 10.59
N ARG A 190 10.88 26.61 9.33
CA ARG A 190 9.59 26.29 8.71
C ARG A 190 9.36 24.77 8.62
N ALA A 191 10.38 24.01 8.18
CA ALA A 191 10.30 22.55 8.12
C ALA A 191 10.07 21.96 9.51
N TYR A 192 10.75 22.47 10.54
CA TYR A 192 10.56 22.06 11.93
C TYR A 192 9.12 22.29 12.41
N ILE A 193 8.51 23.44 12.10
CA ILE A 193 7.10 23.72 12.43
C ILE A 193 6.17 22.71 11.76
N GLY A 194 6.40 22.40 10.49
CA GLY A 194 5.65 21.39 9.75
C GLY A 194 5.74 20.01 10.40
N THR A 195 6.95 19.56 10.70
CA THR A 195 7.20 18.28 11.38
C THR A 195 6.52 18.23 12.74
N LYS A 196 6.66 19.28 13.57
CA LYS A 196 6.03 19.34 14.90
C LYS A 196 4.51 19.23 14.83
N LYS A 197 3.87 19.88 13.85
CA LYS A 197 2.41 19.78 13.65
C LYS A 197 2.00 18.38 13.18
N SER A 198 2.75 17.77 12.27
CA SER A 198 2.51 16.40 11.82
C SER A 198 2.64 15.40 12.97
N VAL A 199 3.68 15.48 13.79
CA VAL A 199 3.86 14.65 14.99
C VAL A 199 2.74 14.86 16.00
N SER A 200 2.31 16.10 16.24
CA SER A 200 1.18 16.38 17.13
C SER A 200 -0.14 15.80 16.63
N PHE A 201 -0.34 15.79 15.31
CA PHE A 201 -1.47 15.16 14.67
C PHE A 201 -1.42 13.63 14.82
N LEU A 202 -0.27 13.01 14.53
CA LEU A 202 -0.04 11.57 14.68
C LEU A 202 -0.30 11.09 16.11
N ASN A 203 0.22 11.80 17.11
CA ASN A 203 0.01 11.47 18.51
C ASN A 203 -1.47 11.47 18.91
N ARG A 204 -2.28 12.35 18.31
CA ARG A 204 -3.74 12.36 18.52
C ARG A 204 -4.42 11.16 17.87
N GLN A 205 -4.03 10.79 16.65
CA GLN A 205 -4.58 9.64 15.91
C GLN A 205 -4.24 8.33 16.64
N VAL A 206 -2.98 8.11 16.98
CA VAL A 206 -2.52 6.93 17.72
C VAL A 206 -3.24 6.82 19.06
N ARG A 207 -3.35 7.91 19.81
CA ARG A 207 -4.06 7.93 21.10
C ARG A 207 -5.55 7.61 20.96
N THR A 208 -6.19 8.08 19.91
CA THR A 208 -7.61 7.80 19.60
C THR A 208 -7.81 6.32 19.23
N LYS A 209 -6.85 5.72 18.50
CA LYS A 209 -6.88 4.30 18.13
C LYS A 209 -6.72 3.41 19.36
N PHE A 210 -5.79 3.72 20.27
CA PHE A 210 -5.62 3.02 21.56
C PHE A 210 -6.86 3.11 22.45
N LEU A 211 -7.50 4.28 22.51
CA LEU A 211 -8.74 4.45 23.29
C LEU A 211 -9.93 3.68 22.71
N LYS A 212 -9.98 3.51 21.39
CA LYS A 212 -11.01 2.68 20.74
C LYS A 212 -10.77 1.18 20.97
N MET A 213 -9.52 0.71 20.91
CA MET A 213 -9.19 -0.70 21.20
C MET A 213 -9.52 -1.09 22.63
N ASN A 214 -9.23 -0.22 23.62
CA ASN A 214 -9.55 -0.49 25.03
C ASN A 214 -11.06 -0.41 25.37
N LYS A 215 -11.92 -0.08 24.43
CA LYS A 215 -13.38 -0.03 24.64
C LYS A 215 -14.07 -1.36 24.32
N TYR A 216 -13.32 -2.33 23.77
CA TYR A 216 -13.81 -3.66 23.37
C TYR A 216 -13.12 -4.80 24.14
N ILE A 217 -12.35 -4.49 25.18
CA ILE A 217 -11.87 -5.40 26.22
C ILE A 217 -12.65 -5.15 27.52
#